data_fac49652fc2d3fb487c70db13b0ca89e
#
_entry.id   fac49652fc2d3fb487c70db13b0ca89e
#
_cell.length_a   1.000
_cell.length_b   1.000
_cell.length_c   1.000
_cell.angle_alpha   90.00
_cell.angle_beta   90.00
_cell.angle_gamma   90.00
#
_symmetry.space_group_name_H-M   'P 1'
#
loop_
_entity.id
_entity.type
_entity.pdbx_description
1 polymer ?
#
loop_
_entity_poly.entity_id
_entity_poly.type
_entity_poly.pdbx_seq_one_letter_code
_entity_poly.pdbx_strand_id
1 'polypeptide(L)'
;MLKFTKITLSALALITASLGAANAAVTVLGWPGGSEETALRAVAEAYNAQSGVADADKVELLFYSRDGFYDKLQADMAAGSSAFDINLLATYSIGRYASYMEPVDLGPDAAKVFGESVLKTMQFDGKQYGVPTDLSLHFMYYRKDLIDALLADPAAKTKYAEISEKYFGKPLEPKAPDSWTWDDWAATALYFAKSVNPESPVRYGTVLQMKNLLFNIMVWQSVARANGGDWMDASGNITIDSPAYRTALELYKKLYDAGASPKDSLSYEYAETNAAFGSGQVATALQWNAAAGELTDPAKSPAVAENVGIVAPPAGSAGRADHIHGLGLGINKNAKNKPGAAKFLQWLATEDAALLYARSGGSPALLPDVAAKIAKERPDLVTLGQYAGAYGYVMTGATSANAFPVYELQAKEFTGYWSGQETLDEALANTKAGMEKLLKP
;
A
#
# COMPACT_ATOMS: atom_id res chain seq x y z
N MET A 1 -54.40 -56.89 -54.73
CA MET A 1 -54.64 -57.01 -53.29
C MET A 1 -53.42 -56.38 -52.57
N LEU A 2 -53.49 -55.11 -52.25
CA LEU A 2 -52.42 -54.43 -51.47
C LEU A 2 -52.84 -54.42 -50.01
N LYS A 3 -51.98 -54.92 -49.12
CA LYS A 3 -52.16 -54.87 -47.66
C LYS A 3 -51.57 -53.58 -47.13
N PHE A 4 -52.41 -52.75 -46.55
CA PHE A 4 -51.99 -51.57 -45.78
C PHE A 4 -51.52 -51.99 -44.38
N THR A 5 -50.26 -51.69 -44.07
CA THR A 5 -49.68 -51.85 -42.74
C THR A 5 -49.84 -50.52 -41.96
N LYS A 6 -50.51 -50.58 -40.83
CA LYS A 6 -50.71 -49.48 -39.90
C LYS A 6 -49.38 -49.17 -39.20
N ILE A 7 -48.88 -47.96 -39.34
CA ILE A 7 -47.73 -47.44 -38.56
C ILE A 7 -48.30 -46.75 -37.32
N THR A 8 -47.98 -47.31 -36.17
CA THR A 8 -48.29 -46.75 -34.86
C THR A 8 -47.24 -45.66 -34.56
N LEU A 9 -47.64 -44.40 -34.49
CA LEU A 9 -46.79 -43.28 -33.98
C LEU A 9 -46.68 -43.43 -32.45
N SER A 10 -45.45 -43.72 -31.97
CA SER A 10 -45.14 -43.64 -30.57
C SER A 10 -44.75 -42.14 -30.27
N ALA A 11 -45.50 -41.49 -29.41
CA ALA A 11 -45.18 -40.14 -28.92
C ALA A 11 -43.95 -40.21 -28.02
N LEU A 12 -42.85 -39.62 -28.49
CA LEU A 12 -41.64 -39.43 -27.70
C LEU A 12 -41.85 -38.16 -26.83
N ALA A 13 -42.10 -38.35 -25.55
CA ALA A 13 -42.15 -37.28 -24.57
C ALA A 13 -40.72 -36.70 -24.42
N LEU A 14 -40.47 -35.49 -24.95
CA LEU A 14 -39.28 -34.72 -24.62
C LEU A 14 -39.39 -34.27 -23.17
N ILE A 15 -38.66 -34.93 -22.30
CA ILE A 15 -38.35 -34.39 -20.97
C ILE A 15 -37.31 -33.26 -21.21
N THR A 16 -37.76 -32.01 -21.25
CA THR A 16 -36.88 -30.86 -21.12
C THR A 16 -36.40 -30.83 -19.68
N ALA A 17 -35.25 -31.48 -19.43
CA ALA A 17 -34.47 -31.20 -18.24
C ALA A 17 -34.00 -29.73 -18.35
N SER A 18 -34.61 -28.87 -17.59
CA SER A 18 -34.05 -27.54 -17.31
C SER A 18 -32.72 -27.79 -16.61
N LEU A 19 -31.64 -27.77 -17.36
CA LEU A 19 -30.29 -27.57 -16.82
C LEU A 19 -30.32 -26.19 -16.18
N GLY A 20 -30.66 -26.16 -14.88
CA GLY A 20 -30.35 -25.01 -14.06
C GLY A 20 -28.86 -24.78 -14.28
N ALA A 21 -28.51 -23.57 -14.78
CA ALA A 21 -27.13 -23.18 -14.82
C ALA A 21 -26.58 -23.34 -13.40
N ALA A 22 -25.75 -24.37 -13.19
CA ALA A 22 -25.01 -24.48 -11.94
C ALA A 22 -24.26 -23.15 -11.84
N ASN A 23 -24.61 -22.30 -10.87
CA ASN A 23 -23.86 -21.10 -10.60
C ASN A 23 -22.43 -21.57 -10.37
N ALA A 24 -21.51 -21.05 -11.17
CA ALA A 24 -20.09 -21.31 -10.97
C ALA A 24 -19.67 -20.75 -9.61
N ALA A 25 -18.70 -21.39 -8.95
CA ALA A 25 -18.08 -20.87 -7.75
C ALA A 25 -17.67 -19.40 -7.92
N VAL A 26 -17.67 -18.63 -6.82
CA VAL A 26 -17.30 -17.22 -6.84
C VAL A 26 -15.80 -17.09 -7.08
N THR A 27 -15.40 -16.54 -8.22
CA THR A 27 -13.98 -16.36 -8.55
C THR A 27 -13.48 -15.01 -8.02
N VAL A 28 -12.46 -15.06 -7.16
CA VAL A 28 -11.81 -13.85 -6.57
C VAL A 28 -10.45 -13.66 -7.21
N LEU A 29 -10.28 -12.52 -7.89
CA LEU A 29 -9.02 -12.12 -8.52
C LEU A 29 -8.18 -11.28 -7.54
N GLY A 30 -6.96 -11.76 -7.26
CA GLY A 30 -5.90 -11.06 -6.54
C GLY A 30 -4.60 -11.06 -7.29
N TRP A 31 -3.53 -10.65 -6.64
CA TRP A 31 -2.17 -10.82 -7.12
C TRP A 31 -1.40 -11.84 -6.26
N PRO A 32 -0.36 -12.50 -6.81
CA PRO A 32 0.39 -13.51 -6.10
C PRO A 32 1.47 -12.89 -5.21
N GLY A 33 1.83 -13.65 -4.19
CA GLY A 33 2.93 -13.33 -3.27
C GLY A 33 2.52 -12.39 -2.13
N GLY A 34 3.38 -12.35 -1.13
CA GLY A 34 3.18 -11.51 0.05
C GLY A 34 2.20 -12.07 1.06
N SER A 35 1.98 -11.28 2.08
CA SER A 35 1.10 -11.58 3.20
C SER A 35 -0.37 -11.56 2.78
N GLU A 36 -0.72 -10.72 1.81
CA GLU A 36 -2.09 -10.57 1.30
C GLU A 36 -2.59 -11.85 0.62
N GLU A 37 -1.75 -12.52 -0.20
CA GLU A 37 -2.13 -13.82 -0.78
C GLU A 37 -2.36 -14.87 0.31
N THR A 38 -1.45 -14.95 1.30
CA THR A 38 -1.57 -15.91 2.40
C THR A 38 -2.87 -15.71 3.17
N ALA A 39 -3.18 -14.45 3.51
CA ALA A 39 -4.40 -14.10 4.21
C ALA A 39 -5.66 -14.36 3.39
N LEU A 40 -5.65 -14.03 2.09
CA LEU A 40 -6.78 -14.28 1.20
C LEU A 40 -7.07 -15.79 1.06
N ARG A 41 -6.03 -16.64 0.95
CA ARG A 41 -6.19 -18.09 0.93
C ARG A 41 -6.83 -18.63 2.20
N ALA A 42 -6.39 -18.14 3.36
CA ALA A 42 -6.92 -18.58 4.66
C ALA A 42 -8.40 -18.21 4.82
N VAL A 43 -8.81 -17.00 4.46
CA VAL A 43 -10.23 -16.60 4.56
C VAL A 43 -11.10 -17.31 3.52
N ALA A 44 -10.60 -17.55 2.30
CA ALA A 44 -11.33 -18.32 1.30
C ALA A 44 -11.58 -19.76 1.76
N GLU A 45 -10.57 -20.42 2.33
CA GLU A 45 -10.70 -21.77 2.90
C GLU A 45 -11.69 -21.80 4.06
N ALA A 46 -11.58 -20.85 5.01
CA ALA A 46 -12.49 -20.78 6.16
C ALA A 46 -13.93 -20.48 5.76
N TYR A 47 -14.16 -19.61 4.77
CA TYR A 47 -15.49 -19.36 4.23
C TYR A 47 -16.08 -20.62 3.60
N ASN A 48 -15.31 -21.32 2.76
CA ASN A 48 -15.73 -22.53 2.07
C ASN A 48 -16.03 -23.71 3.02
N ALA A 49 -15.43 -23.72 4.21
CA ALA A 49 -15.65 -24.75 5.23
C ALA A 49 -16.95 -24.56 6.04
N GLN A 50 -17.63 -23.42 5.92
CA GLN A 50 -18.87 -23.16 6.66
C GLN A 50 -20.02 -24.01 6.14
N SER A 51 -20.76 -24.63 7.04
CA SER A 51 -21.88 -25.53 6.71
C SER A 51 -23.05 -24.86 5.98
N GLY A 52 -23.12 -23.51 6.01
CA GLY A 52 -24.18 -22.73 5.33
C GLY A 52 -23.81 -22.23 3.93
N VAL A 53 -22.57 -22.47 3.47
CA VAL A 53 -22.11 -22.04 2.15
C VAL A 53 -22.45 -23.12 1.12
N ALA A 54 -23.34 -22.78 0.17
CA ALA A 54 -23.68 -23.67 -0.93
C ALA A 54 -22.49 -23.84 -1.89
N ASP A 55 -22.37 -24.96 -2.58
CA ASP A 55 -21.26 -25.19 -3.52
C ASP A 55 -21.13 -24.11 -4.59
N ALA A 56 -22.25 -23.53 -5.02
CA ALA A 56 -22.27 -22.43 -5.97
C ALA A 56 -21.76 -21.11 -5.40
N ASP A 57 -21.73 -20.95 -4.07
CA ASP A 57 -21.24 -19.73 -3.38
C ASP A 57 -19.81 -19.90 -2.86
N LYS A 58 -19.18 -21.08 -3.04
CA LYS A 58 -17.79 -21.31 -2.66
C LYS A 58 -16.84 -20.42 -3.46
N VAL A 59 -15.77 -20.00 -2.82
CA VAL A 59 -14.77 -19.08 -3.37
C VAL A 59 -13.61 -19.86 -3.99
N GLU A 60 -13.25 -19.51 -5.21
CA GLU A 60 -12.03 -19.93 -5.90
C GLU A 60 -11.13 -18.73 -6.18
N LEU A 61 -9.81 -18.89 -6.00
CA LEU A 61 -8.84 -17.80 -6.16
C LEU A 61 -8.19 -17.83 -7.54
N LEU A 62 -8.14 -16.69 -8.19
CA LEU A 62 -7.44 -16.43 -9.44
C LEU A 62 -6.37 -15.36 -9.19
N PHE A 63 -5.17 -15.52 -9.74
CA PHE A 63 -4.10 -14.53 -9.57
C PHE A 63 -3.58 -14.07 -10.91
N TYR A 64 -3.47 -12.74 -11.07
CA TYR A 64 -2.72 -12.11 -12.15
C TYR A 64 -1.36 -11.66 -11.61
N SER A 65 -0.33 -11.69 -12.48
CA SER A 65 1.00 -11.16 -12.13
C SER A 65 0.90 -9.73 -11.58
N ARG A 66 1.72 -9.38 -10.60
CA ARG A 66 1.82 -7.99 -10.09
C ARG A 66 2.22 -7.03 -11.21
N ASP A 67 3.16 -7.44 -12.06
CA ASP A 67 3.53 -6.68 -13.25
C ASP A 67 2.36 -6.65 -14.22
N GLY A 68 1.92 -5.43 -14.57
CA GLY A 68 0.80 -5.22 -15.47
C GLY A 68 -0.57 -5.58 -14.91
N PHE A 69 -0.69 -5.83 -13.58
CA PHE A 69 -1.97 -6.19 -12.96
C PHE A 69 -3.09 -5.22 -13.31
N TYR A 70 -2.85 -3.94 -13.10
CA TYR A 70 -3.87 -2.90 -13.32
C TYR A 70 -4.22 -2.71 -14.78
N ASP A 71 -3.27 -2.84 -15.70
CA ASP A 71 -3.53 -2.74 -17.14
C ASP A 71 -4.36 -3.92 -17.64
N LYS A 72 -4.01 -5.13 -17.18
CA LYS A 72 -4.80 -6.32 -17.49
C LYS A 72 -6.20 -6.24 -16.91
N LEU A 73 -6.34 -5.83 -15.65
CA LEU A 73 -7.63 -5.63 -15.01
C LEU A 73 -8.48 -4.62 -15.76
N GLN A 74 -7.88 -3.49 -16.17
CA GLN A 74 -8.55 -2.47 -16.97
C GLN A 74 -9.03 -3.03 -18.31
N ALA A 75 -8.19 -3.76 -19.01
CA ALA A 75 -8.54 -4.37 -20.29
C ALA A 75 -9.67 -5.38 -20.16
N ASP A 76 -9.62 -6.25 -19.16
CA ASP A 76 -10.66 -7.25 -18.90
C ASP A 76 -12.00 -6.59 -18.53
N MET A 77 -11.98 -5.58 -17.65
CA MET A 77 -13.20 -4.83 -17.28
C MET A 77 -13.81 -4.08 -18.47
N ALA A 78 -12.99 -3.40 -19.27
CA ALA A 78 -13.44 -2.67 -20.46
C ALA A 78 -14.01 -3.62 -21.53
N ALA A 79 -13.48 -4.84 -21.64
CA ALA A 79 -14.01 -5.88 -22.51
C ALA A 79 -15.28 -6.56 -21.98
N GLY A 80 -15.76 -6.20 -20.78
CA GLY A 80 -16.93 -6.82 -20.15
C GLY A 80 -16.66 -8.24 -19.66
N SER A 81 -15.42 -8.56 -19.31
CA SER A 81 -15.02 -9.89 -18.87
C SER A 81 -15.78 -10.34 -17.62
N SER A 82 -16.24 -11.57 -17.63
CA SER A 82 -16.80 -12.30 -16.48
C SER A 82 -15.90 -13.45 -16.02
N ALA A 83 -14.59 -13.31 -16.21
CA ALA A 83 -13.60 -14.30 -15.78
C ALA A 83 -13.42 -14.32 -14.25
N PHE A 84 -13.82 -13.27 -13.57
CA PHE A 84 -13.81 -13.13 -12.12
C PHE A 84 -15.07 -12.41 -11.64
N ASP A 85 -15.54 -12.76 -10.46
CA ASP A 85 -16.71 -12.15 -9.82
C ASP A 85 -16.29 -11.01 -8.87
N ILE A 86 -15.18 -11.20 -8.19
CA ILE A 86 -14.57 -10.25 -7.26
C ILE A 86 -13.16 -9.93 -7.76
N ASN A 87 -12.73 -8.69 -7.62
CA ASN A 87 -11.35 -8.29 -7.92
C ASN A 87 -10.76 -7.42 -6.83
N LEU A 88 -9.44 -7.46 -6.75
CA LEU A 88 -8.67 -6.54 -5.94
C LEU A 88 -8.93 -5.10 -6.40
N LEU A 89 -9.05 -4.20 -5.42
CA LEU A 89 -9.32 -2.79 -5.57
C LEU A 89 -8.35 -2.02 -4.68
N ALA A 90 -7.98 -0.81 -5.07
CA ALA A 90 -7.16 0.05 -4.25
C ALA A 90 -7.73 1.48 -4.21
N THR A 91 -7.47 2.22 -3.13
CA THR A 91 -7.90 3.62 -2.98
C THR A 91 -7.53 4.46 -4.21
N TYR A 92 -6.30 4.32 -4.69
CA TYR A 92 -5.79 5.07 -5.86
C TYR A 92 -6.31 4.57 -7.22
N SER A 93 -7.05 3.47 -7.25
CA SER A 93 -7.63 2.90 -8.48
C SER A 93 -9.16 2.92 -8.50
N ILE A 94 -9.80 3.24 -7.38
CA ILE A 94 -11.25 3.12 -7.24
C ILE A 94 -12.02 4.01 -8.22
N GLY A 95 -11.59 5.26 -8.40
CA GLY A 95 -12.23 6.18 -9.35
C GLY A 95 -12.12 5.70 -10.80
N ARG A 96 -11.03 5.02 -11.15
CA ARG A 96 -10.81 4.42 -12.48
C ARG A 96 -11.76 3.24 -12.76
N TYR A 97 -12.08 2.47 -11.71
CA TYR A 97 -12.81 1.22 -11.87
C TYR A 97 -14.29 1.28 -11.46
N ALA A 98 -14.73 2.32 -10.75
CA ALA A 98 -16.09 2.41 -10.20
C ALA A 98 -17.20 2.17 -11.25
N SER A 99 -17.02 2.62 -12.50
CA SER A 99 -17.99 2.39 -13.59
C SER A 99 -18.13 0.93 -14.02
N TYR A 100 -17.13 0.10 -13.70
CA TYR A 100 -17.09 -1.34 -13.99
C TYR A 100 -17.40 -2.21 -12.77
N MET A 101 -17.72 -1.60 -11.62
CA MET A 101 -17.97 -2.27 -10.36
C MET A 101 -19.44 -2.17 -9.94
N GLU A 102 -19.90 -3.13 -9.14
CA GLU A 102 -21.17 -3.02 -8.42
C GLU A 102 -20.96 -2.36 -7.07
N PRO A 103 -21.78 -1.41 -6.66
CA PRO A 103 -21.85 -0.98 -5.27
C PRO A 103 -22.19 -2.15 -4.35
N VAL A 104 -21.58 -2.20 -3.17
CA VAL A 104 -21.75 -3.30 -2.21
C VAL A 104 -22.35 -2.79 -0.90
N ASP A 105 -23.24 -3.57 -0.30
CA ASP A 105 -23.64 -3.45 1.09
C ASP A 105 -22.82 -4.43 1.93
N LEU A 106 -22.00 -3.91 2.84
CA LEU A 106 -21.13 -4.72 3.71
C LEU A 106 -21.83 -5.17 5.00
N GLY A 107 -23.09 -4.77 5.17
CA GLY A 107 -23.87 -5.05 6.39
C GLY A 107 -23.50 -4.14 7.58
N PRO A 108 -24.26 -4.29 8.69
CA PRO A 108 -24.18 -3.37 9.82
C PRO A 108 -22.93 -3.51 10.70
N ASP A 109 -22.17 -4.58 10.53
CA ASP A 109 -21.00 -4.86 11.36
C ASP A 109 -19.71 -4.26 10.81
N ALA A 110 -19.65 -3.98 9.52
CA ALA A 110 -18.45 -3.42 8.88
C ALA A 110 -17.93 -2.15 9.57
N ALA A 111 -18.80 -1.22 9.92
CA ALA A 111 -18.41 0.02 10.61
C ALA A 111 -17.90 -0.22 12.05
N LYS A 112 -18.34 -1.31 12.69
CA LYS A 112 -17.88 -1.71 14.04
C LYS A 112 -16.51 -2.40 14.00
N VAL A 113 -16.12 -2.93 12.84
CA VAL A 113 -14.84 -3.62 12.63
C VAL A 113 -13.77 -2.64 12.13
N PHE A 114 -14.08 -1.88 11.08
CA PHE A 114 -13.11 -1.04 10.38
C PHE A 114 -13.23 0.46 10.73
N GLY A 115 -14.40 0.93 11.14
CA GLY A 115 -14.69 2.36 11.30
C GLY A 115 -14.94 3.08 9.97
N GLU A 116 -15.62 4.22 10.06
CA GLU A 116 -16.06 5.00 8.90
C GLU A 116 -14.90 5.51 8.01
N SER A 117 -13.78 5.92 8.61
CA SER A 117 -12.64 6.47 7.87
C SER A 117 -11.98 5.41 6.99
N VAL A 118 -11.88 4.17 7.47
CA VAL A 118 -11.31 3.05 6.71
C VAL A 118 -12.28 2.59 5.63
N LEU A 119 -13.57 2.51 5.91
CA LEU A 119 -14.58 2.20 4.89
C LEU A 119 -14.56 3.19 3.73
N LYS A 120 -14.35 4.49 4.01
CA LYS A 120 -14.24 5.54 2.98
C LYS A 120 -13.09 5.33 2.00
N THR A 121 -12.06 4.55 2.35
CA THR A 121 -10.97 4.22 1.40
C THR A 121 -11.46 3.40 0.20
N MET A 122 -12.59 2.72 0.35
CA MET A 122 -13.25 1.91 -0.69
C MET A 122 -14.56 2.55 -1.18
N GLN A 123 -14.69 3.89 -1.06
CA GLN A 123 -15.83 4.65 -1.57
C GLN A 123 -15.43 5.56 -2.73
N PHE A 124 -16.36 5.71 -3.66
CA PHE A 124 -16.30 6.68 -4.75
C PHE A 124 -17.70 7.25 -5.01
N ASP A 125 -17.81 8.57 -5.17
CA ASP A 125 -19.09 9.27 -5.33
C ASP A 125 -20.17 8.85 -4.31
N GLY A 126 -19.76 8.71 -3.04
CA GLY A 126 -20.65 8.37 -1.93
C GLY A 126 -21.13 6.92 -1.90
N LYS A 127 -20.64 6.05 -2.79
CA LYS A 127 -20.99 4.62 -2.84
C LYS A 127 -19.84 3.75 -2.38
N GLN A 128 -20.14 2.70 -1.61
CA GLN A 128 -19.19 1.67 -1.24
C GLN A 128 -18.99 0.70 -2.40
N TYR A 129 -17.74 0.41 -2.80
CA TYR A 129 -17.43 -0.50 -3.88
C TYR A 129 -16.63 -1.75 -3.44
N GLY A 130 -16.15 -1.77 -2.22
CA GLY A 130 -15.42 -2.94 -1.72
C GLY A 130 -15.32 -2.99 -0.20
N VAL A 131 -14.94 -4.17 0.31
CA VAL A 131 -14.52 -4.36 1.69
C VAL A 131 -13.03 -4.04 1.79
N PRO A 132 -12.58 -3.18 2.73
CA PRO A 132 -11.17 -2.97 2.96
C PRO A 132 -10.54 -4.26 3.53
N THR A 133 -9.42 -4.70 2.95
CA THR A 133 -8.67 -5.88 3.43
C THR A 133 -7.36 -5.47 4.06
N ASP A 134 -6.65 -4.54 3.45
CA ASP A 134 -5.36 -4.08 3.95
C ASP A 134 -5.31 -2.56 3.96
N LEU A 135 -4.79 -2.00 5.04
CA LEU A 135 -4.36 -0.62 5.08
C LEU A 135 -2.85 -0.59 4.98
N SER A 136 -2.34 0.18 4.06
CA SER A 136 -0.91 0.41 3.91
C SER A 136 -0.56 1.82 4.37
N LEU A 137 0.39 1.88 5.28
CA LEU A 137 1.10 3.05 5.76
C LEU A 137 2.60 2.85 5.58
N HIS A 138 3.37 3.84 5.95
CA HIS A 138 4.83 3.77 5.98
C HIS A 138 5.33 3.84 7.40
N PHE A 139 6.25 2.93 7.73
CA PHE A 139 6.97 2.97 8.99
C PHE A 139 8.42 3.42 8.75
N MET A 140 8.94 4.23 9.64
CA MET A 140 10.36 4.45 9.74
C MET A 140 10.96 3.31 10.57
N TYR A 141 11.58 2.36 9.86
CA TYR A 141 12.37 1.29 10.48
C TYR A 141 13.76 1.81 10.82
N TYR A 142 14.30 1.41 11.97
CA TYR A 142 15.62 1.82 12.41
C TYR A 142 16.31 0.74 13.25
N ARG A 143 17.61 0.79 13.31
CA ARG A 143 18.44 -0.07 14.15
C ARG A 143 18.55 0.52 15.55
N LYS A 144 17.84 -0.08 16.53
CA LYS A 144 17.83 0.33 17.96
C LYS A 144 19.25 0.41 18.51
N ASP A 145 20.05 -0.64 18.31
CA ASP A 145 21.42 -0.73 18.78
C ASP A 145 22.31 0.42 18.31
N LEU A 146 22.16 0.85 17.04
CA LEU A 146 22.92 1.96 16.48
C LEU A 146 22.48 3.31 17.04
N ILE A 147 21.17 3.52 17.13
CA ILE A 147 20.62 4.77 17.67
C ILE A 147 20.95 4.90 19.17
N ASP A 148 20.81 3.83 19.94
CA ASP A 148 21.13 3.84 21.38
C ASP A 148 22.62 4.15 21.61
N ALA A 149 23.52 3.55 20.82
CA ALA A 149 24.95 3.85 20.85
C ALA A 149 25.24 5.33 20.54
N LEU A 150 24.62 5.90 19.50
CA LEU A 150 24.76 7.32 19.14
C LEU A 150 24.28 8.22 20.30
N LEU A 151 23.13 7.89 20.91
CA LEU A 151 22.57 8.68 21.99
C LEU A 151 23.35 8.58 23.31
N ALA A 152 24.12 7.53 23.50
CA ALA A 152 24.90 7.31 24.72
C ALA A 152 26.31 7.95 24.68
N ASP A 153 26.91 8.12 23.48
CA ASP A 153 28.30 8.54 23.31
C ASP A 153 28.43 10.04 23.06
N PRO A 154 29.07 10.82 23.98
CA PRO A 154 29.32 12.26 23.77
C PRO A 154 30.19 12.57 22.55
N ALA A 155 31.16 11.72 22.20
CA ALA A 155 32.00 11.94 21.01
C ALA A 155 31.18 11.74 19.72
N ALA A 156 30.31 10.73 19.70
CA ALA A 156 29.36 10.50 18.61
C ALA A 156 28.42 11.69 18.42
N LYS A 157 27.90 12.29 19.50
CA LYS A 157 27.06 13.49 19.45
C LYS A 157 27.80 14.69 18.88
N THR A 158 29.05 14.91 19.27
CA THR A 158 29.86 15.97 18.71
C THR A 158 30.06 15.78 17.21
N LYS A 159 30.37 14.57 16.78
CA LYS A 159 30.53 14.22 15.37
C LYS A 159 29.25 14.39 14.58
N TYR A 160 28.10 14.02 15.16
CA TYR A 160 26.78 14.23 14.57
C TYR A 160 26.48 15.71 14.37
N ALA A 161 26.78 16.57 15.36
CA ALA A 161 26.62 18.01 15.25
C ALA A 161 27.49 18.62 14.15
N GLU A 162 28.75 18.21 14.02
CA GLU A 162 29.66 18.65 12.93
C GLU A 162 29.11 18.28 11.55
N ILE A 163 28.61 17.06 11.40
CA ILE A 163 28.04 16.58 10.13
C ILE A 163 26.76 17.35 9.81
N SER A 164 25.87 17.52 10.77
CA SER A 164 24.63 18.28 10.54
C SER A 164 24.90 19.74 10.20
N GLU A 165 25.86 20.40 10.86
CA GLU A 165 26.26 21.76 10.51
C GLU A 165 26.76 21.86 9.07
N LYS A 166 27.62 20.92 8.65
CA LYS A 166 28.14 20.86 7.28
C LYS A 166 27.03 20.75 6.21
N TYR A 167 26.00 19.92 6.46
CA TYR A 167 24.98 19.61 5.44
C TYR A 167 23.71 20.46 5.54
N PHE A 168 23.38 20.99 6.73
CA PHE A 168 22.17 21.78 6.99
C PHE A 168 22.45 23.21 7.45
N GLY A 169 23.73 23.59 7.62
CA GLY A 169 24.11 24.92 8.08
C GLY A 169 23.77 25.22 9.55
N LYS A 170 23.42 24.20 10.32
CA LYS A 170 23.11 24.27 11.75
C LYS A 170 23.52 22.97 12.45
N PRO A 171 24.14 23.03 13.64
CA PRO A 171 24.41 21.85 14.43
C PRO A 171 23.08 21.32 15.00
N LEU A 172 22.83 20.02 14.83
CA LEU A 172 21.71 19.31 15.42
C LEU A 172 22.21 18.37 16.52
N GLU A 173 21.36 18.16 17.52
CA GLU A 173 21.56 17.15 18.54
C GLU A 173 20.84 15.87 18.12
N PRO A 174 21.46 14.67 18.24
CA PRO A 174 20.78 13.43 17.95
C PRO A 174 19.63 13.20 18.93
N LYS A 175 18.50 12.71 18.43
CA LYS A 175 17.25 12.50 19.17
C LYS A 175 16.78 11.06 19.07
N ALA A 176 15.94 10.66 20.01
CA ALA A 176 15.17 9.42 19.90
C ALA A 176 14.25 9.48 18.67
N PRO A 177 14.06 8.35 17.95
CA PRO A 177 13.33 8.32 16.68
C PRO A 177 11.90 8.85 16.73
N ASP A 178 11.22 8.69 17.86
CA ASP A 178 9.87 9.26 18.07
C ASP A 178 9.82 10.79 17.96
N SER A 179 10.95 11.45 18.14
CA SER A 179 11.08 12.92 18.12
C SER A 179 11.69 13.45 16.84
N TRP A 180 11.97 12.60 15.85
CA TRP A 180 12.60 13.03 14.61
C TRP A 180 11.74 13.96 13.78
N THR A 181 12.38 15.03 13.31
CA THR A 181 11.99 15.73 12.10
C THR A 181 12.70 15.11 10.89
N TRP A 182 12.31 15.49 9.67
CA TRP A 182 13.01 15.05 8.46
C TRP A 182 14.49 15.50 8.43
N ASP A 183 14.82 16.66 9.02
CA ASP A 183 16.21 17.09 9.18
C ASP A 183 16.98 16.18 10.16
N ASP A 184 16.35 15.79 11.30
CA ASP A 184 16.97 14.88 12.28
C ASP A 184 17.22 13.50 11.68
N TRP A 185 16.24 12.95 10.94
CA TRP A 185 16.42 11.67 10.22
C TRP A 185 17.53 11.77 9.17
N ALA A 186 17.54 12.83 8.37
CA ALA A 186 18.56 13.00 7.34
C ALA A 186 19.96 13.19 7.92
N ALA A 187 20.10 13.94 9.04
CA ALA A 187 21.35 14.04 9.76
C ALA A 187 21.80 12.69 10.33
N THR A 188 20.87 11.89 10.85
CA THR A 188 21.13 10.52 11.30
C THR A 188 21.59 9.63 10.14
N ALA A 189 20.93 9.71 8.99
CA ALA A 189 21.32 8.98 7.79
C ALA A 189 22.75 9.39 7.31
N LEU A 190 23.07 10.67 7.34
CA LEU A 190 24.43 11.14 7.00
C LEU A 190 25.47 10.67 8.01
N TYR A 191 25.15 10.70 9.30
CA TYR A 191 26.05 10.21 10.35
C TYR A 191 26.40 8.73 10.20
N PHE A 192 25.44 7.90 9.85
CA PHE A 192 25.63 6.46 9.63
C PHE A 192 26.10 6.09 8.22
N ALA A 193 26.38 7.04 7.35
CA ALA A 193 26.91 6.79 6.02
C ALA A 193 28.44 6.78 6.01
N LYS A 194 29.08 5.66 5.63
CA LYS A 194 30.57 5.58 5.52
C LYS A 194 31.17 6.58 4.55
N SER A 195 30.43 7.02 3.55
CA SER A 195 30.83 8.08 2.61
C SER A 195 30.99 9.43 3.27
N VAL A 196 30.30 9.68 4.38
CA VAL A 196 30.29 10.93 5.15
C VAL A 196 31.09 10.79 6.46
N ASN A 197 30.86 9.69 7.17
CA ASN A 197 31.53 9.33 8.43
C ASN A 197 32.24 7.97 8.25
N PRO A 198 33.54 7.94 7.98
CA PRO A 198 34.27 6.68 7.78
C PRO A 198 34.23 5.71 8.97
N GLU A 199 33.97 6.23 10.19
CA GLU A 199 33.86 5.45 11.42
C GLU A 199 32.48 4.81 11.61
N SER A 200 31.53 5.06 10.71
CA SER A 200 30.20 4.46 10.79
C SER A 200 30.27 2.93 10.87
N PRO A 201 29.53 2.28 11.79
CA PRO A 201 29.49 0.83 11.92
C PRO A 201 28.76 0.15 10.75
N VAL A 202 27.96 0.90 9.98
CA VAL A 202 27.22 0.42 8.81
C VAL A 202 27.62 1.17 7.56
N ARG A 203 27.33 0.58 6.40
CA ARG A 203 27.74 1.16 5.11
C ARG A 203 26.90 2.37 4.73
N TYR A 204 25.59 2.29 4.96
CA TYR A 204 24.62 3.30 4.56
C TYR A 204 23.78 3.75 5.75
N GLY A 205 23.45 5.03 5.80
CA GLY A 205 22.59 5.56 6.84
C GLY A 205 21.10 5.32 6.58
N THR A 206 20.74 5.22 5.31
CA THR A 206 19.38 4.91 4.90
C THR A 206 19.35 4.11 3.60
N VAL A 207 18.18 3.61 3.22
CA VAL A 207 17.87 3.11 1.88
C VAL A 207 16.70 3.90 1.32
N LEU A 208 16.87 4.43 0.10
CA LEU A 208 15.86 5.22 -0.60
C LEU A 208 15.24 4.40 -1.72
N GLN A 209 13.92 4.47 -1.85
CA GLN A 209 13.18 3.89 -2.97
C GLN A 209 13.02 4.96 -4.05
N MET A 210 13.81 4.87 -5.12
CA MET A 210 13.90 5.93 -6.13
C MET A 210 13.65 5.43 -7.57
N LYS A 211 13.28 4.14 -7.74
CA LYS A 211 12.90 3.58 -9.03
C LYS A 211 11.69 4.34 -9.59
N ASN A 212 11.66 4.55 -10.91
CA ASN A 212 10.49 5.07 -11.62
C ASN A 212 9.31 4.10 -11.48
N LEU A 213 8.63 4.19 -10.35
CA LEU A 213 7.50 3.37 -9.99
C LEU A 213 6.58 4.14 -9.05
N LEU A 214 5.29 4.12 -9.34
CA LEU A 214 4.28 4.86 -8.58
C LEU A 214 4.31 4.56 -7.05
N PHE A 215 4.60 3.31 -6.66
CA PHE A 215 4.66 2.93 -5.26
C PHE A 215 5.77 3.65 -4.47
N ASN A 216 6.90 3.95 -5.13
CA ASN A 216 7.99 4.69 -4.51
C ASN A 216 7.61 6.15 -4.23
N ILE A 217 6.80 6.74 -5.11
CA ILE A 217 6.25 8.08 -4.88
C ILE A 217 5.28 8.08 -3.70
N MET A 218 4.48 7.03 -3.54
CA MET A 218 3.59 6.89 -2.40
C MET A 218 4.36 6.87 -1.07
N VAL A 219 5.49 6.15 -0.99
CA VAL A 219 6.39 6.17 0.18
C VAL A 219 6.97 7.56 0.40
N TRP A 220 7.52 8.18 -0.64
CA TRP A 220 8.19 9.47 -0.57
C TRP A 220 7.23 10.62 -0.21
N GLN A 221 5.96 10.58 -0.61
CA GLN A 221 5.01 11.67 -0.41
C GLN A 221 4.79 12.08 1.06
N SER A 222 5.05 11.19 2.01
CA SER A 222 5.01 11.53 3.44
C SER A 222 5.98 12.66 3.77
N VAL A 223 7.12 12.76 3.07
CA VAL A 223 8.09 13.86 3.24
C VAL A 223 7.48 15.19 2.78
N ALA A 224 6.87 15.21 1.60
CA ALA A 224 6.24 16.42 1.05
C ALA A 224 5.05 16.86 1.92
N ARG A 225 4.18 15.90 2.30
CA ARG A 225 2.97 16.20 3.09
C ARG A 225 3.30 16.72 4.48
N ALA A 226 4.28 16.14 5.17
CA ALA A 226 4.74 16.61 6.47
C ALA A 226 5.22 18.08 6.43
N ASN A 227 5.63 18.56 5.26
CA ASN A 227 6.01 19.95 5.02
C ASN A 227 4.86 20.82 4.45
N GLY A 228 3.62 20.30 4.43
CA GLY A 228 2.44 21.03 3.97
C GLY A 228 2.13 20.86 2.47
N GLY A 229 2.83 19.97 1.77
CA GLY A 229 2.57 19.68 0.35
C GLY A 229 1.27 18.92 0.14
N ASP A 230 0.59 19.22 -0.97
CA ASP A 230 -0.56 18.45 -1.48
C ASP A 230 -0.54 18.54 -3.01
N TRP A 231 -1.31 17.68 -3.69
CA TRP A 231 -1.46 17.75 -5.14
C TRP A 231 -2.22 18.98 -5.59
N MET A 232 -3.26 19.33 -4.84
CA MET A 232 -4.12 20.48 -5.11
C MET A 232 -4.43 21.22 -3.81
N ASP A 233 -4.66 22.53 -3.94
CA ASP A 233 -5.25 23.34 -2.86
C ASP A 233 -6.79 23.14 -2.80
N ALA A 234 -7.42 23.76 -1.80
CA ALA A 234 -8.87 23.72 -1.60
C ALA A 234 -9.68 24.33 -2.78
N SER A 235 -9.01 25.10 -3.65
CA SER A 235 -9.60 25.71 -4.86
C SER A 235 -9.41 24.84 -6.11
N GLY A 236 -8.73 23.70 -5.99
CA GLY A 236 -8.43 22.79 -7.08
C GLY A 236 -7.24 23.22 -7.94
N ASN A 237 -6.40 24.14 -7.46
CA ASN A 237 -5.15 24.48 -8.17
C ASN A 237 -4.07 23.46 -7.86
N ILE A 238 -3.32 23.05 -8.88
CA ILE A 238 -2.18 22.13 -8.72
C ILE A 238 -1.05 22.84 -7.96
N THR A 239 -0.58 22.23 -6.86
CA THR A 239 0.41 22.78 -5.94
C THR A 239 1.71 21.97 -5.87
N ILE A 240 1.95 21.12 -6.85
CA ILE A 240 3.12 20.23 -6.92
C ILE A 240 4.46 20.98 -6.97
N ASP A 241 4.47 22.24 -7.38
CA ASP A 241 5.65 23.12 -7.45
C ASP A 241 5.86 23.97 -6.16
N SER A 242 5.12 23.65 -5.09
CA SER A 242 5.24 24.35 -3.81
C SER A 242 6.62 24.16 -3.13
N PRO A 243 7.01 25.04 -2.20
CA PRO A 243 8.23 24.88 -1.41
C PRO A 243 8.32 23.53 -0.69
N ALA A 244 7.19 22.97 -0.27
CA ALA A 244 7.14 21.65 0.39
C ALA A 244 7.63 20.52 -0.50
N TYR A 245 7.22 20.51 -1.77
CA TYR A 245 7.70 19.53 -2.76
C TYR A 245 9.17 19.72 -3.10
N ARG A 246 9.61 20.99 -3.27
CA ARG A 246 11.03 21.29 -3.49
C ARG A 246 11.90 20.76 -2.36
N THR A 247 11.57 21.11 -1.11
CA THR A 247 12.30 20.64 0.09
C THR A 247 12.35 19.11 0.14
N ALA A 248 11.24 18.42 -0.14
CA ALA A 248 11.18 16.97 -0.08
C ALA A 248 12.00 16.29 -1.18
N LEU A 249 11.99 16.81 -2.41
CA LEU A 249 12.78 16.29 -3.53
C LEU A 249 14.27 16.50 -3.30
N GLU A 250 14.66 17.71 -2.84
CA GLU A 250 16.04 18.06 -2.52
C GLU A 250 16.60 17.23 -1.36
N LEU A 251 15.76 16.85 -0.38
CA LEU A 251 16.19 16.04 0.75
C LEU A 251 16.65 14.64 0.28
N TYR A 252 15.86 13.97 -0.57
CA TYR A 252 16.25 12.67 -1.14
C TYR A 252 17.50 12.79 -2.03
N LYS A 253 17.54 13.81 -2.88
CA LYS A 253 18.71 14.07 -3.74
C LYS A 253 19.97 14.29 -2.93
N LYS A 254 19.90 15.10 -1.86
CA LYS A 254 21.02 15.37 -0.94
C LYS A 254 21.57 14.08 -0.31
N LEU A 255 20.70 13.22 0.20
CA LEU A 255 21.11 11.94 0.81
C LEU A 255 21.72 10.99 -0.22
N TYR A 256 21.13 10.93 -1.40
CA TYR A 256 21.64 10.09 -2.49
C TYR A 256 23.01 10.55 -2.97
N ASP A 257 23.18 11.86 -3.25
CA ASP A 257 24.44 12.43 -3.72
C ASP A 257 25.56 12.34 -2.68
N ALA A 258 25.21 12.43 -1.39
CA ALA A 258 26.16 12.22 -0.28
C ALA A 258 26.57 10.74 -0.11
N GLY A 259 25.93 9.80 -0.82
CA GLY A 259 26.17 8.37 -0.66
C GLY A 259 25.64 7.81 0.66
N ALA A 260 24.64 8.48 1.26
CA ALA A 260 23.96 7.99 2.46
C ALA A 260 23.04 6.80 2.17
N SER A 261 22.71 6.57 0.90
CA SER A 261 21.94 5.45 0.38
C SER A 261 22.74 4.72 -0.70
N PRO A 262 22.46 3.41 -0.98
CA PRO A 262 23.06 2.70 -2.09
C PRO A 262 22.91 3.43 -3.42
N LYS A 263 23.93 3.37 -4.27
CA LYS A 263 23.86 3.97 -5.62
C LYS A 263 22.77 3.33 -6.49
N ASP A 264 22.44 2.06 -6.23
CA ASP A 264 21.41 1.32 -6.93
C ASP A 264 19.96 1.69 -6.47
N SER A 265 19.83 2.64 -5.55
CA SER A 265 18.51 3.15 -5.06
C SER A 265 17.57 3.59 -6.20
N LEU A 266 18.11 4.02 -7.35
CA LEU A 266 17.35 4.33 -8.57
C LEU A 266 16.67 3.09 -9.21
N SER A 267 17.01 1.89 -8.75
CA SER A 267 16.36 0.63 -9.16
C SER A 267 15.60 -0.05 -8.02
N TYR A 268 15.62 0.53 -6.81
CA TYR A 268 15.07 -0.07 -5.60
C TYR A 268 13.58 0.22 -5.44
N GLU A 269 12.90 -0.83 -4.99
CA GLU A 269 11.51 -0.84 -4.56
C GLU A 269 11.40 -1.63 -3.25
N TYR A 270 10.26 -2.22 -2.94
CA TYR A 270 9.95 -2.91 -1.70
C TYR A 270 10.95 -4.02 -1.33
N ALA A 271 11.20 -4.94 -2.25
CA ALA A 271 12.03 -6.12 -1.99
C ALA A 271 13.51 -5.76 -1.77
N GLU A 272 14.05 -4.87 -2.61
CA GLU A 272 15.43 -4.41 -2.51
C GLU A 272 15.65 -3.60 -1.24
N THR A 273 14.66 -2.80 -0.83
CA THR A 273 14.70 -2.04 0.43
C THR A 273 14.72 -2.98 1.64
N ASN A 274 13.86 -4.00 1.65
CA ASN A 274 13.84 -5.00 2.72
C ASN A 274 15.19 -5.75 2.77
N ALA A 275 15.70 -6.20 1.64
CA ALA A 275 16.98 -6.90 1.57
C ALA A 275 18.14 -6.02 2.05
N ALA A 276 18.17 -4.74 1.65
CA ALA A 276 19.23 -3.82 2.06
C ALA A 276 19.21 -3.59 3.58
N PHE A 277 18.04 -3.29 4.17
CA PHE A 277 17.92 -3.10 5.62
C PHE A 277 18.15 -4.41 6.37
N GLY A 278 17.52 -5.50 5.94
CA GLY A 278 17.62 -6.83 6.55
C GLY A 278 19.05 -7.40 6.55
N SER A 279 19.93 -6.95 5.62
CA SER A 279 21.35 -7.32 5.59
C SER A 279 22.17 -6.76 6.77
N GLY A 280 21.64 -5.79 7.52
CA GLY A 280 22.36 -5.10 8.59
C GLY A 280 23.31 -4.00 8.12
N GLN A 281 23.36 -3.70 6.82
CA GLN A 281 24.26 -2.68 6.26
C GLN A 281 23.68 -1.26 6.26
N VAL A 282 22.45 -1.08 6.72
CA VAL A 282 21.68 0.17 6.70
C VAL A 282 21.15 0.49 8.08
N ALA A 283 21.20 1.77 8.50
CA ALA A 283 20.75 2.19 9.82
C ALA A 283 19.22 2.47 9.86
N THR A 284 18.64 3.02 8.79
CA THR A 284 17.21 3.41 8.73
C THR A 284 16.59 3.09 7.37
N ALA A 285 15.28 2.88 7.34
CA ALA A 285 14.51 2.70 6.11
C ALA A 285 13.09 3.24 6.30
N LEU A 286 12.62 4.12 5.41
CA LEU A 286 11.20 4.40 5.26
C LEU A 286 10.60 3.35 4.35
N GLN A 287 9.68 2.54 4.85
CA GLN A 287 9.16 1.39 4.13
C GLN A 287 7.70 1.12 4.51
N TRP A 288 6.99 0.40 3.68
CA TRP A 288 5.62 -0.05 3.95
C TRP A 288 5.53 -0.84 5.26
N ASN A 289 4.45 -0.64 6.00
CA ASN A 289 4.17 -1.39 7.25
C ASN A 289 4.20 -2.92 7.05
N ALA A 290 3.85 -3.40 5.88
CA ALA A 290 3.89 -4.83 5.53
C ALA A 290 5.29 -5.45 5.68
N ALA A 291 6.36 -4.66 5.66
CA ALA A 291 7.73 -5.13 5.87
C ALA A 291 8.00 -5.56 7.32
N ALA A 292 7.16 -5.15 8.29
CA ALA A 292 7.38 -5.47 9.70
C ALA A 292 7.49 -6.98 9.94
N GLY A 293 6.62 -7.79 9.35
CA GLY A 293 6.62 -9.25 9.49
C GLY A 293 7.84 -9.96 8.87
N GLU A 294 8.59 -9.29 8.00
CA GLU A 294 9.86 -9.79 7.45
C GLU A 294 11.05 -9.29 8.26
N LEU A 295 11.08 -7.99 8.54
CA LEU A 295 12.24 -7.34 9.15
C LEU A 295 12.40 -7.66 10.64
N THR A 296 11.33 -8.01 11.34
CA THR A 296 11.35 -8.42 12.75
C THR A 296 11.40 -9.94 12.96
N ASP A 297 11.42 -10.73 11.89
CA ASP A 297 11.49 -12.19 11.95
C ASP A 297 12.96 -12.65 11.91
N PRO A 298 13.50 -13.28 12.98
CA PRO A 298 14.89 -13.79 12.99
C PRO A 298 15.18 -14.83 11.91
N ALA A 299 14.17 -15.54 11.41
CA ALA A 299 14.35 -16.51 10.32
C ALA A 299 14.55 -15.85 8.96
N LYS A 300 13.99 -14.63 8.79
CA LYS A 300 14.03 -13.88 7.51
C LYS A 300 15.10 -12.79 7.51
N SER A 301 15.29 -12.12 8.63
CA SER A 301 16.23 -10.99 8.81
C SER A 301 17.15 -11.18 10.02
N PRO A 302 17.93 -12.27 10.07
CA PRO A 302 18.73 -12.65 11.25
C PRO A 302 19.74 -11.59 11.69
N ALA A 303 20.19 -10.73 10.77
CA ALA A 303 21.19 -9.70 11.07
C ALA A 303 20.60 -8.48 11.81
N VAL A 304 19.29 -8.29 11.79
CA VAL A 304 18.67 -7.07 12.33
C VAL A 304 17.45 -7.31 13.22
N ALA A 305 16.77 -8.42 13.08
CA ALA A 305 15.41 -8.64 13.62
C ALA A 305 15.26 -8.28 15.11
N GLU A 306 16.22 -8.62 15.96
CA GLU A 306 16.20 -8.31 17.39
C GLU A 306 16.38 -6.81 17.68
N ASN A 307 16.95 -6.06 16.74
CA ASN A 307 17.29 -4.65 16.88
C ASN A 307 16.42 -3.72 16.00
N VAL A 308 15.38 -4.24 15.36
CA VAL A 308 14.46 -3.40 14.58
C VAL A 308 13.57 -2.59 15.51
N GLY A 309 13.64 -1.27 15.37
CA GLY A 309 12.66 -0.34 15.92
C GLY A 309 11.73 0.17 14.83
N ILE A 310 10.51 0.53 15.22
CA ILE A 310 9.46 1.04 14.33
C ILE A 310 8.90 2.31 14.94
N VAL A 311 8.88 3.39 14.16
CA VAL A 311 8.23 4.66 14.53
C VAL A 311 7.47 5.22 13.32
N ALA A 312 6.60 6.20 13.59
CA ALA A 312 5.94 6.95 12.52
C ALA A 312 6.96 7.73 11.68
N PRO A 313 6.65 8.06 10.41
CA PRO A 313 7.49 8.94 9.60
C PRO A 313 7.83 10.24 10.34
N PRO A 314 9.02 10.81 10.13
CA PRO A 314 9.44 12.04 10.79
C PRO A 314 8.49 13.22 10.57
N ALA A 315 8.49 14.17 11.50
CA ALA A 315 7.71 15.40 11.38
C ALA A 315 8.39 16.39 10.40
N GLY A 316 7.57 17.12 9.66
CA GLY A 316 7.98 18.31 8.90
C GLY A 316 7.45 19.59 9.54
N SER A 317 7.52 20.70 8.80
CA SER A 317 7.03 22.02 9.26
C SER A 317 5.51 22.05 9.51
N ALA A 318 4.73 21.16 8.89
CA ALA A 318 3.30 21.01 9.07
C ALA A 318 2.91 19.84 10.01
N GLY A 319 3.89 19.22 10.66
CA GLY A 319 3.69 18.09 11.56
C GLY A 319 4.05 16.75 10.93
N ARG A 320 3.57 15.65 11.53
CA ARG A 320 3.73 14.30 10.98
C ARG A 320 2.62 14.02 9.98
N ALA A 321 2.95 13.29 8.94
CA ALA A 321 1.97 12.84 7.97
C ALA A 321 2.39 11.47 7.44
N ASP A 322 1.40 10.59 7.23
CA ASP A 322 1.62 9.27 6.66
C ASP A 322 0.56 8.99 5.59
N HIS A 323 0.99 8.60 4.42
CA HIS A 323 0.08 8.41 3.30
C HIS A 323 -0.69 7.08 3.43
N ILE A 324 -2.01 7.19 3.45
CA ILE A 324 -2.90 6.03 3.54
C ILE A 324 -3.18 5.47 2.15
N HIS A 325 -2.94 4.18 2.00
CA HIS A 325 -3.41 3.39 0.88
C HIS A 325 -4.24 2.21 1.40
N GLY A 326 -5.48 2.10 0.95
CA GLY A 326 -6.30 0.92 1.21
C GLY A 326 -6.26 -0.03 0.03
N LEU A 327 -6.13 -1.32 0.32
CA LEU A 327 -6.50 -2.39 -0.59
C LEU A 327 -7.83 -2.97 -0.13
N GLY A 328 -8.57 -3.54 -1.06
CA GLY A 328 -9.85 -4.16 -0.76
C GLY A 328 -10.32 -5.07 -1.89
N LEU A 329 -11.46 -5.66 -1.69
CA LEU A 329 -12.11 -6.56 -2.64
C LEU A 329 -13.47 -6.00 -3.01
N GLY A 330 -13.76 -5.91 -4.31
CA GLY A 330 -15.02 -5.40 -4.83
C GLY A 330 -15.60 -6.27 -5.92
N ILE A 331 -16.91 -6.12 -6.21
CA ILE A 331 -17.65 -6.95 -7.15
C ILE A 331 -17.55 -6.39 -8.56
N ASN A 332 -17.12 -7.22 -9.51
CA ASN A 332 -17.16 -6.92 -10.95
C ASN A 332 -18.63 -6.79 -11.42
N LYS A 333 -18.92 -5.72 -12.14
CA LYS A 333 -20.27 -5.47 -12.71
C LYS A 333 -20.74 -6.62 -13.60
N ASN A 334 -19.83 -7.35 -14.25
CA ASN A 334 -20.11 -8.47 -15.12
C ASN A 334 -19.94 -9.83 -14.41
N ALA A 335 -19.89 -9.85 -13.08
CA ALA A 335 -19.83 -11.08 -12.28
C ALA A 335 -20.95 -12.06 -12.63
N LYS A 336 -20.62 -13.34 -12.71
CA LYS A 336 -21.59 -14.42 -12.96
C LYS A 336 -22.40 -14.75 -11.71
N ASN A 337 -21.78 -14.65 -10.55
CA ASN A 337 -22.40 -14.93 -9.26
C ASN A 337 -22.33 -13.74 -8.32
N LYS A 338 -23.01 -12.63 -8.65
CA LYS A 338 -23.08 -11.43 -7.79
C LYS A 338 -23.65 -11.70 -6.38
N PRO A 339 -24.71 -12.53 -6.22
CA PRO A 339 -25.23 -12.82 -4.87
C PRO A 339 -24.21 -13.58 -4.00
N GLY A 340 -23.50 -14.56 -4.55
CA GLY A 340 -22.44 -15.29 -3.85
C GLY A 340 -21.26 -14.37 -3.51
N ALA A 341 -20.85 -13.51 -4.45
CA ALA A 341 -19.81 -12.51 -4.24
C ALA A 341 -20.19 -11.55 -3.10
N ALA A 342 -21.44 -11.06 -3.07
CA ALA A 342 -21.89 -10.18 -1.99
C ALA A 342 -21.87 -10.87 -0.62
N LYS A 343 -22.31 -12.13 -0.53
CA LYS A 343 -22.25 -12.93 0.72
C LYS A 343 -20.82 -13.07 1.23
N PHE A 344 -19.87 -13.38 0.34
CA PHE A 344 -18.47 -13.48 0.73
C PHE A 344 -17.91 -12.15 1.25
N LEU A 345 -18.17 -11.02 0.57
CA LEU A 345 -17.72 -9.71 1.03
C LEU A 345 -18.38 -9.27 2.34
N GLN A 346 -19.67 -9.56 2.55
CA GLN A 346 -20.36 -9.31 3.82
C GLN A 346 -19.75 -10.15 4.95
N TRP A 347 -19.46 -11.42 4.72
CA TRP A 347 -18.78 -12.26 5.70
C TRP A 347 -17.37 -11.75 5.98
N LEU A 348 -16.61 -11.38 4.94
CA LEU A 348 -15.25 -10.83 5.10
C LEU A 348 -15.23 -9.52 5.92
N ALA A 349 -16.34 -8.78 5.93
CA ALA A 349 -16.51 -7.57 6.72
C ALA A 349 -16.88 -7.83 8.20
N THR A 350 -17.06 -9.10 8.61
CA THR A 350 -17.28 -9.46 10.01
C THR A 350 -16.00 -9.45 10.83
N GLU A 351 -16.12 -9.29 12.15
CA GLU A 351 -14.97 -9.29 13.06
C GLU A 351 -14.16 -10.60 12.97
N ASP A 352 -14.83 -11.76 12.99
CA ASP A 352 -14.15 -13.05 12.95
C ASP A 352 -13.31 -13.24 11.69
N ALA A 353 -13.86 -12.85 10.53
CA ALA A 353 -13.15 -12.93 9.26
C ALA A 353 -11.99 -11.93 9.18
N ALA A 354 -12.18 -10.70 9.65
CA ALA A 354 -11.14 -9.69 9.69
C ALA A 354 -9.98 -10.08 10.63
N LEU A 355 -10.29 -10.67 11.79
CA LEU A 355 -9.27 -11.21 12.71
C LEU A 355 -8.54 -12.42 12.13
N LEU A 356 -9.24 -13.31 11.42
CA LEU A 356 -8.62 -14.42 10.70
C LEU A 356 -7.67 -13.92 9.62
N TYR A 357 -8.12 -12.95 8.81
CA TYR A 357 -7.30 -12.30 7.79
C TYR A 357 -6.03 -11.71 8.39
N ALA A 358 -6.17 -10.98 9.50
CA ALA A 358 -5.06 -10.38 10.24
C ALA A 358 -4.06 -11.44 10.77
N ARG A 359 -4.55 -12.52 11.40
CA ARG A 359 -3.69 -13.62 11.91
C ARG A 359 -2.96 -14.35 10.80
N SER A 360 -3.53 -14.37 9.61
CA SER A 360 -2.96 -15.03 8.44
C SER A 360 -1.97 -14.14 7.65
N GLY A 361 -1.63 -12.98 8.19
CA GLY A 361 -0.60 -12.09 7.64
C GLY A 361 -1.12 -10.81 7.01
N GLY A 362 -2.42 -10.68 6.75
CA GLY A 362 -3.01 -9.45 6.24
C GLY A 362 -2.89 -8.27 7.21
N SER A 363 -3.12 -7.07 6.71
CA SER A 363 -2.94 -5.82 7.48
C SER A 363 -4.23 -4.98 7.50
N PRO A 364 -5.37 -5.52 7.98
CA PRO A 364 -6.58 -4.75 8.07
C PRO A 364 -6.44 -3.64 9.13
N ALA A 365 -6.91 -2.44 8.79
CA ALA A 365 -7.04 -1.39 9.79
C ALA A 365 -8.31 -1.62 10.61
N LEU A 366 -8.12 -2.16 11.78
CA LEU A 366 -9.17 -2.52 12.72
C LEU A 366 -9.38 -1.40 13.74
N LEU A 367 -10.62 -1.22 14.19
CA LEU A 367 -10.88 -0.36 15.34
C LEU A 367 -10.11 -0.85 16.58
N PRO A 368 -9.74 0.05 17.52
CA PRO A 368 -8.89 -0.29 18.66
C PRO A 368 -9.37 -1.49 19.46
N ASP A 369 -10.68 -1.60 19.74
CA ASP A 369 -11.24 -2.70 20.49
C ASP A 369 -11.14 -4.06 19.78
N VAL A 370 -11.20 -4.05 18.44
CA VAL A 370 -11.02 -5.26 17.61
C VAL A 370 -9.53 -5.61 17.54
N ALA A 371 -8.67 -4.63 17.28
CA ALA A 371 -7.21 -4.82 17.22
C ALA A 371 -6.63 -5.33 18.54
N ALA A 372 -7.19 -4.92 19.70
CA ALA A 372 -6.76 -5.39 21.00
C ALA A 372 -6.87 -6.91 21.16
N LYS A 373 -7.78 -7.58 20.44
CA LYS A 373 -7.98 -9.04 20.50
C LYS A 373 -6.82 -9.84 19.91
N ILE A 374 -5.99 -9.21 19.08
CA ILE A 374 -4.81 -9.83 18.43
C ILE A 374 -3.50 -9.10 18.74
N ALA A 375 -3.52 -8.13 19.69
CA ALA A 375 -2.37 -7.29 20.00
C ALA A 375 -1.10 -8.06 20.40
N LYS A 376 -1.25 -9.24 21.01
CA LYS A 376 -0.11 -10.09 21.38
C LYS A 376 0.50 -10.81 20.18
N GLU A 377 -0.33 -11.16 19.18
CA GLU A 377 0.07 -11.89 17.98
C GLU A 377 0.54 -10.93 16.89
N ARG A 378 -0.10 -9.76 16.81
CA ARG A 378 0.10 -8.74 15.77
C ARG A 378 0.19 -7.32 16.38
N PRO A 379 1.26 -7.04 17.18
CA PRO A 379 1.45 -5.69 17.75
C PRO A 379 1.65 -4.61 16.67
N ASP A 380 2.14 -4.98 15.50
CA ASP A 380 2.27 -4.11 14.32
C ASP A 380 0.93 -3.53 13.88
N LEU A 381 -0.18 -4.28 13.98
CA LEU A 381 -1.52 -3.79 13.61
C LEU A 381 -2.07 -2.78 14.60
N VAL A 382 -1.70 -2.88 15.88
CA VAL A 382 -2.03 -1.84 16.88
C VAL A 382 -1.33 -0.54 16.51
N THR A 383 -0.03 -0.61 16.18
CA THR A 383 0.76 0.53 15.71
C THR A 383 0.20 1.11 14.41
N LEU A 384 -0.17 0.25 13.46
CA LEU A 384 -0.81 0.63 12.20
C LEU A 384 -2.08 1.47 12.45
N GLY A 385 -2.98 0.98 13.30
CA GLY A 385 -4.23 1.68 13.63
C GLY A 385 -3.98 3.03 14.33
N GLN A 386 -3.02 3.07 15.25
CA GLN A 386 -2.63 4.31 15.94
C GLN A 386 -2.09 5.36 14.97
N TYR A 387 -1.18 4.97 14.07
CA TYR A 387 -0.57 5.91 13.12
C TYR A 387 -1.55 6.33 12.02
N ALA A 388 -2.42 5.43 11.58
CA ALA A 388 -3.49 5.77 10.65
C ALA A 388 -4.42 6.85 11.23
N GLY A 389 -4.82 6.69 12.49
CA GLY A 389 -5.67 7.66 13.18
C GLY A 389 -5.00 8.99 13.48
N ALA A 390 -3.72 8.98 13.82
CA ALA A 390 -2.99 10.18 14.24
C ALA A 390 -2.40 10.99 13.08
N TYR A 391 -1.94 10.33 12.02
CA TYR A 391 -1.11 10.93 10.96
C TYR A 391 -1.60 10.63 9.54
N GLY A 392 -2.59 9.75 9.41
CA GLY A 392 -3.05 9.28 8.12
C GLY A 392 -3.71 10.37 7.28
N TYR A 393 -3.37 10.42 5.99
CA TYR A 393 -3.98 11.33 5.03
C TYR A 393 -4.08 10.67 3.65
N VAL A 394 -4.94 11.24 2.81
CA VAL A 394 -5.01 10.92 1.38
C VAL A 394 -4.82 12.23 0.62
N MET A 395 -3.92 12.25 -0.37
CA MET A 395 -3.67 13.44 -1.21
C MET A 395 -4.94 13.88 -1.92
N THR A 396 -5.16 15.17 -2.00
CA THR A 396 -6.31 15.75 -2.70
C THR A 396 -6.28 15.37 -4.19
N GLY A 397 -7.29 14.62 -4.63
CA GLY A 397 -7.35 14.06 -5.99
C GLY A 397 -6.79 12.64 -6.14
N ALA A 398 -6.20 12.05 -5.09
CA ALA A 398 -5.63 10.70 -5.14
C ALA A 398 -6.66 9.55 -5.23
N THR A 399 -7.95 9.86 -5.15
CA THR A 399 -9.06 8.91 -5.40
C THR A 399 -9.75 9.16 -6.75
N SER A 400 -9.30 10.15 -7.54
CA SER A 400 -9.87 10.45 -8.85
C SER A 400 -9.62 9.33 -9.87
N ALA A 401 -10.36 9.34 -10.99
CA ALA A 401 -10.17 8.38 -12.07
C ALA A 401 -8.74 8.43 -12.67
N ASN A 402 -8.08 9.56 -12.56
CA ASN A 402 -6.73 9.79 -13.08
C ASN A 402 -5.63 9.78 -12.00
N ALA A 403 -5.93 9.36 -10.77
CA ALA A 403 -4.93 9.28 -9.70
C ALA A 403 -3.74 8.39 -10.08
N PHE A 404 -4.01 7.23 -10.69
CA PHE A 404 -2.96 6.31 -11.13
C PHE A 404 -1.98 6.96 -12.12
N PRO A 405 -2.42 7.54 -13.26
CA PRO A 405 -1.54 8.29 -14.17
C PRO A 405 -0.79 9.45 -13.52
N VAL A 406 -1.36 10.09 -12.51
CA VAL A 406 -0.68 11.16 -11.76
C VAL A 406 0.50 10.62 -10.97
N TYR A 407 0.35 9.47 -10.29
CA TYR A 407 1.46 8.83 -9.60
C TYR A 407 2.56 8.38 -10.55
N GLU A 408 2.21 7.82 -11.72
CA GLU A 408 3.19 7.42 -12.75
C GLU A 408 3.95 8.61 -13.30
N LEU A 409 3.26 9.73 -13.56
CA LEU A 409 3.88 10.97 -13.99
C LEU A 409 4.89 11.48 -12.95
N GLN A 410 4.49 11.56 -11.68
CA GLN A 410 5.38 11.98 -10.60
C GLN A 410 6.58 11.04 -10.47
N ALA A 411 6.38 9.73 -10.58
CA ALA A 411 7.46 8.76 -10.51
C ALA A 411 8.49 9.00 -11.62
N LYS A 412 8.04 9.22 -12.84
CA LYS A 412 8.92 9.51 -13.99
C LYS A 412 9.75 10.78 -13.77
N GLU A 413 9.10 11.90 -13.52
CA GLU A 413 9.76 13.21 -13.44
C GLU A 413 10.66 13.32 -12.20
N PHE A 414 10.22 12.79 -11.05
CA PHE A 414 11.03 12.86 -9.82
C PHE A 414 12.23 11.91 -9.87
N THR A 415 12.09 10.72 -10.46
CA THR A 415 13.25 9.86 -10.73
C THR A 415 14.21 10.52 -11.73
N GLY A 416 13.69 11.24 -12.74
CA GLY A 416 14.48 12.05 -13.66
C GLY A 416 15.36 13.07 -12.93
N TYR A 417 14.78 13.80 -11.98
CA TYR A 417 15.53 14.73 -11.13
C TYR A 417 16.54 14.01 -10.23
N TRP A 418 16.15 12.96 -9.51
CA TRP A 418 17.06 12.25 -8.60
C TRP A 418 18.22 11.60 -9.32
N SER A 419 18.01 11.11 -10.54
CA SER A 419 19.08 10.54 -11.38
C SER A 419 19.99 11.60 -12.03
N GLY A 420 19.61 12.88 -12.00
CA GLY A 420 20.33 13.96 -12.64
C GLY A 420 20.06 14.11 -14.15
N GLN A 421 19.01 13.45 -14.67
CA GLN A 421 18.56 13.61 -16.07
C GLN A 421 17.78 14.90 -16.27
N GLU A 422 17.16 15.43 -15.21
CA GLU A 422 16.39 16.65 -15.20
C GLU A 422 16.81 17.54 -14.04
N THR A 423 16.63 18.85 -14.20
CA THR A 423 16.71 19.79 -13.08
C THR A 423 15.45 19.73 -12.22
N LEU A 424 15.49 20.22 -11.00
CA LEU A 424 14.33 20.31 -10.13
C LEU A 424 13.19 21.11 -10.75
N ASP A 425 13.53 22.24 -11.40
CA ASP A 425 12.55 23.13 -12.01
C ASP A 425 11.87 22.46 -13.23
N GLU A 426 12.62 21.72 -14.05
CA GLU A 426 12.07 20.94 -15.16
C GLU A 426 11.13 19.84 -14.65
N ALA A 427 11.55 19.04 -13.69
CA ALA A 427 10.74 17.97 -13.13
C ALA A 427 9.42 18.48 -12.52
N LEU A 428 9.46 19.58 -11.77
CA LEU A 428 8.26 20.19 -11.19
C LEU A 428 7.35 20.81 -12.24
N ALA A 429 7.91 21.51 -13.25
CA ALA A 429 7.14 22.12 -14.33
C ALA A 429 6.44 21.04 -15.20
N ASN A 430 7.17 19.98 -15.56
CA ASN A 430 6.63 18.86 -16.32
C ASN A 430 5.51 18.15 -15.54
N THR A 431 5.73 17.89 -14.25
CA THR A 431 4.73 17.29 -13.37
C THR A 431 3.48 18.15 -13.28
N LYS A 432 3.63 19.46 -13.05
CA LYS A 432 2.49 20.40 -12.96
C LYS A 432 1.68 20.43 -14.24
N ALA A 433 2.34 20.59 -15.38
CA ALA A 433 1.68 20.64 -16.69
C ALA A 433 0.95 19.32 -17.03
N GLY A 434 1.54 18.19 -16.65
CA GLY A 434 0.89 16.88 -16.82
C GLY A 434 -0.30 16.69 -15.89
N MET A 435 -0.19 17.06 -14.62
CA MET A 435 -1.30 16.98 -13.66
C MET A 435 -2.46 17.90 -14.03
N GLU A 436 -2.18 19.09 -14.55
CA GLU A 436 -3.22 19.99 -15.07
C GLU A 436 -4.05 19.35 -16.20
N LYS A 437 -3.41 18.59 -17.06
CA LYS A 437 -4.09 17.83 -18.14
C LYS A 437 -4.89 16.64 -17.62
N LEU A 438 -4.42 16.00 -16.55
CA LEU A 438 -5.03 14.80 -16.00
C LEU A 438 -6.17 15.10 -15.01
N LEU A 439 -6.04 16.13 -14.20
CA LEU A 439 -6.95 16.41 -13.07
C LEU A 439 -7.91 17.56 -13.31
N LYS A 440 -7.65 18.42 -14.29
CA LYS A 440 -8.59 19.46 -14.70
C LYS A 440 -9.34 18.98 -15.96
N PRO A 441 -10.67 19.06 -15.98
CA PRO A 441 -11.49 18.67 -17.13
C PRO A 441 -11.25 19.55 -18.35
#